data_eb5807e2016ca3345db4f53b50f8047b
#
_entry.id   eb5807e2016ca3345db4f53b50f8047b
#
_cell.length_a   1.000
_cell.length_b   1.000
_cell.length_c   1.000
_cell.angle_alpha   90.00
_cell.angle_beta   90.00
_cell.angle_gamma   90.00
#
_symmetry.space_group_name_H-M   'P 1'
#
loop_
_entity.id
_entity.type
_entity.pdbx_description
1 polymer ?
#
loop_
_entity_poly.entity_id
_entity_poly.type
_entity_poly.pdbx_seq_one_letter_code
_entity_poly.pdbx_strand_id
1 'polypeptide(L)'
;SSDLRDVVDPTRTRGRRAWLAAQMWALLALLMIPLESADSAGLTFEQATVDLPTYITSTPSVTAWLVVAVLGLVVALLAPLATHLGGLVMATLVTVLAALPIPVTGAISVGLNHDFATDSGALAAIGMTIAAACVLVEVLDGPDPAVTCRVSWQERVGAIITLAGGIVVTWQGQAGHSWLSDRWGVARVVLVIASTVWVVLSWLPRSRVRGWLRLGMVTIVLTVLGASSQLVPPRYLIGQTPAVNYLGYELPPAPTTGVLLAPGRPNIGFWTLSILGIAGYLFAVSIIKHRGEKWSGARIGSWIGAWVVVIYLASVGLWEYSSMQFSWHMLVHMTFNM
;
A
#
# COMPACT_ATOMS: atom_id res chain seq x y z
N SER A 1 -34.14 -40.03 -15.06
CA SER A 1 -33.23 -39.17 -15.82
C SER A 1 -32.75 -38.08 -14.85
N SER A 2 -31.59 -38.35 -14.31
CA SER A 2 -30.92 -37.60 -13.25
C SER A 2 -30.34 -36.30 -13.83
N ASP A 3 -30.97 -35.17 -13.53
CA ASP A 3 -30.36 -33.87 -13.65
C ASP A 3 -29.42 -33.63 -12.44
N LEU A 4 -28.31 -34.34 -12.43
CA LEU A 4 -27.14 -33.97 -11.65
C LEU A 4 -26.47 -32.77 -12.37
N ARG A 5 -27.11 -31.63 -12.33
CA ARG A 5 -26.39 -30.36 -12.53
C ARG A 5 -25.43 -30.27 -11.36
N ASP A 6 -24.16 -30.45 -11.67
CA ASP A 6 -23.05 -30.22 -10.79
C ASP A 6 -23.31 -28.88 -10.05
N VAL A 7 -23.66 -28.96 -8.79
CA VAL A 7 -23.65 -27.81 -7.90
C VAL A 7 -22.19 -27.46 -7.76
N VAL A 8 -21.72 -26.61 -8.66
CA VAL A 8 -20.35 -26.10 -8.65
C VAL A 8 -20.14 -25.46 -7.29
N ASP A 9 -19.33 -26.10 -6.45
CA ASP A 9 -19.00 -25.60 -5.13
C ASP A 9 -18.47 -24.16 -5.24
N PRO A 10 -19.20 -23.16 -4.74
CA PRO A 10 -18.82 -21.74 -4.88
C PRO A 10 -17.44 -21.45 -4.31
N THR A 11 -16.97 -22.24 -3.34
CA THR A 11 -15.64 -22.08 -2.72
C THR A 11 -14.54 -22.50 -3.70
N ARG A 12 -14.74 -23.60 -4.47
CA ARG A 12 -13.81 -24.04 -5.51
C ARG A 12 -13.74 -23.05 -6.67
N THR A 13 -14.87 -22.48 -7.05
CA THR A 13 -14.90 -21.48 -8.14
C THR A 13 -14.15 -20.20 -7.75
N ARG A 14 -14.32 -19.72 -6.54
CA ARG A 14 -13.60 -18.54 -6.01
C ARG A 14 -12.11 -18.82 -5.87
N GLY A 15 -11.72 -19.98 -5.36
CA GLY A 15 -10.32 -20.41 -5.28
C GLY A 15 -9.63 -20.45 -6.65
N ARG A 16 -10.31 -21.00 -7.67
CA ARG A 16 -9.81 -21.04 -9.05
C ARG A 16 -9.64 -19.64 -9.65
N ARG A 17 -10.60 -18.73 -9.42
CA ARG A 17 -10.50 -17.34 -9.88
C ARG A 17 -9.32 -16.61 -9.20
N ALA A 18 -9.15 -16.77 -7.90
CA ALA A 18 -8.02 -16.20 -7.16
C ALA A 18 -6.68 -16.72 -7.67
N TRP A 19 -6.59 -18.03 -7.94
CA TRP A 19 -5.41 -18.68 -8.53
C TRP A 19 -5.07 -18.11 -9.91
N LEU A 20 -6.06 -18.01 -10.82
CA LEU A 20 -5.87 -17.43 -12.14
C LEU A 20 -5.44 -15.95 -12.06
N ALA A 21 -6.08 -15.17 -11.21
CA ALA A 21 -5.75 -13.76 -11.02
C ALA A 21 -4.31 -13.59 -10.53
N ALA A 22 -3.87 -14.41 -9.56
CA ALA A 22 -2.51 -14.37 -9.04
C ALA A 22 -1.46 -14.77 -10.09
N GLN A 23 -1.75 -15.78 -10.93
CA GLN A 23 -0.87 -16.14 -12.05
C GLN A 23 -0.78 -15.02 -13.09
N MET A 24 -1.92 -14.45 -13.49
CA MET A 24 -1.94 -13.31 -14.40
C MET A 24 -1.12 -12.13 -13.85
N TRP A 25 -1.27 -11.84 -12.55
CA TRP A 25 -0.49 -10.80 -11.90
C TRP A 25 1.01 -11.08 -11.92
N ALA A 26 1.43 -12.31 -11.58
CA ALA A 26 2.82 -12.72 -11.64
C ALA A 26 3.40 -12.64 -13.05
N LEU A 27 2.64 -13.09 -14.07
CA LEU A 27 3.06 -12.99 -15.47
C LEU A 27 3.21 -11.53 -15.93
N LEU A 28 2.27 -10.66 -15.56
CA LEU A 28 2.36 -9.24 -15.88
C LEU A 28 3.55 -8.60 -15.16
N ALA A 29 3.82 -8.96 -13.91
CA ALA A 29 4.99 -8.48 -13.18
C ALA A 29 6.30 -8.95 -13.82
N LEU A 30 6.38 -10.19 -14.31
CA LEU A 30 7.54 -10.69 -15.08
C LEU A 30 7.74 -9.90 -16.39
N LEU A 31 6.65 -9.54 -17.08
CA LEU A 31 6.72 -8.73 -18.29
C LEU A 31 7.20 -7.30 -17.99
N MET A 32 6.86 -6.77 -16.81
CA MET A 32 7.32 -5.44 -16.40
C MET A 32 8.84 -5.38 -16.19
N ILE A 33 9.52 -6.48 -15.88
CA ILE A 33 10.97 -6.50 -15.67
C ILE A 33 11.75 -5.96 -16.88
N PRO A 34 11.63 -6.52 -18.09
CA PRO A 34 12.32 -5.98 -19.27
C PRO A 34 11.78 -4.62 -19.72
N LEU A 35 10.50 -4.32 -19.51
CA LEU A 35 9.92 -3.01 -19.84
C LEU A 35 10.50 -1.91 -18.95
N GLU A 36 10.55 -2.13 -17.63
CA GLU A 36 11.15 -1.19 -16.68
C GLU A 36 12.65 -1.04 -16.90
N SER A 37 13.35 -2.12 -17.28
CA SER A 37 14.77 -2.08 -17.64
C SER A 37 15.00 -1.20 -18.86
N ALA A 38 14.16 -1.34 -19.89
CA ALA A 38 14.24 -0.55 -21.11
C ALA A 38 13.99 0.95 -20.82
N ASP A 39 12.95 1.25 -20.06
CA ASP A 39 12.60 2.62 -19.68
C ASP A 39 13.70 3.28 -18.82
N SER A 40 14.14 2.61 -17.76
CA SER A 40 15.17 3.12 -16.84
C SER A 40 16.52 3.38 -17.53
N ALA A 41 16.86 2.59 -18.56
CA ALA A 41 18.12 2.72 -19.29
C ALA A 41 18.00 3.55 -20.59
N GLY A 42 16.80 3.96 -20.98
CA GLY A 42 16.56 4.64 -22.27
C GLY A 42 16.86 3.76 -23.48
N LEU A 43 16.64 2.45 -23.36
CA LEU A 43 16.92 1.43 -24.38
C LEU A 43 15.64 0.91 -25.05
N THR A 44 15.80 0.24 -26.19
CA THR A 44 14.70 -0.57 -26.74
C THR A 44 14.50 -1.83 -25.90
N PHE A 45 13.29 -2.42 -25.98
CA PHE A 45 12.98 -3.67 -25.29
C PHE A 45 14.00 -4.79 -25.61
N GLU A 46 14.37 -4.94 -26.87
CA GLU A 46 15.35 -5.93 -27.33
C GLU A 46 16.73 -5.71 -26.69
N GLN A 47 17.21 -4.47 -26.67
CA GLN A 47 18.49 -4.12 -26.06
C GLN A 47 18.50 -4.40 -24.55
N ALA A 48 17.40 -4.06 -23.84
CA ALA A 48 17.30 -4.28 -22.41
C ALA A 48 17.29 -5.77 -22.02
N THR A 49 16.77 -6.64 -22.90
CA THR A 49 16.75 -8.10 -22.63
C THR A 49 18.14 -8.76 -22.68
N VAL A 50 19.10 -8.15 -23.38
CA VAL A 50 20.47 -8.71 -23.52
C VAL A 50 21.21 -8.72 -22.18
N ASP A 51 21.05 -7.65 -21.36
CA ASP A 51 21.78 -7.50 -20.09
C ASP A 51 20.82 -7.42 -18.89
N LEU A 52 19.70 -8.13 -18.99
CA LEU A 52 18.64 -8.15 -17.98
C LEU A 52 19.13 -8.49 -16.56
N PRO A 53 20.06 -9.45 -16.34
CA PRO A 53 20.58 -9.74 -15.01
C PRO A 53 21.24 -8.53 -14.33
N THR A 54 21.95 -7.70 -15.07
CA THR A 54 22.56 -6.48 -14.55
C THR A 54 21.49 -5.49 -14.09
N TYR A 55 20.44 -5.25 -14.89
CA TYR A 55 19.34 -4.37 -14.48
C TYR A 55 18.58 -4.87 -13.26
N ILE A 56 18.32 -6.18 -13.16
CA ILE A 56 17.68 -6.78 -11.99
C ILE A 56 18.49 -6.52 -10.71
N THR A 57 19.81 -6.51 -10.78
CA THR A 57 20.66 -6.34 -9.60
C THR A 57 21.02 -4.90 -9.28
N SER A 58 20.98 -4.01 -10.27
CA SER A 58 21.43 -2.62 -10.13
C SER A 58 20.30 -1.60 -10.05
N THR A 59 19.08 -1.94 -10.52
CA THR A 59 17.95 -1.00 -10.61
C THR A 59 16.84 -1.39 -9.64
N PRO A 60 16.61 -0.63 -8.55
CA PRO A 60 15.65 -0.99 -7.50
C PRO A 60 14.22 -1.21 -8.01
N SER A 61 13.74 -0.41 -8.99
CA SER A 61 12.40 -0.59 -9.56
C SER A 61 12.27 -1.90 -10.36
N VAL A 62 13.32 -2.31 -11.06
CA VAL A 62 13.37 -3.61 -11.78
C VAL A 62 13.36 -4.77 -10.77
N THR A 63 14.17 -4.67 -9.70
CA THR A 63 14.17 -5.65 -8.61
C THR A 63 12.79 -5.75 -7.95
N ALA A 64 12.09 -4.62 -7.77
CA ALA A 64 10.75 -4.59 -7.20
C ALA A 64 9.75 -5.42 -8.03
N TRP A 65 9.79 -5.31 -9.36
CA TRP A 65 8.93 -6.13 -10.22
C TRP A 65 9.23 -7.63 -10.11
N LEU A 66 10.51 -8.01 -9.94
CA LEU A 66 10.87 -9.39 -9.66
C LEU A 66 10.27 -9.87 -8.33
N VAL A 67 10.36 -9.06 -7.27
CA VAL A 67 9.76 -9.38 -5.96
C VAL A 67 8.24 -9.52 -6.09
N VAL A 68 7.56 -8.61 -6.82
CA VAL A 68 6.11 -8.72 -7.08
C VAL A 68 5.79 -10.02 -7.81
N ALA A 69 6.57 -10.41 -8.83
CA ALA A 69 6.36 -11.64 -9.57
C ALA A 69 6.49 -12.88 -8.67
N VAL A 70 7.55 -12.95 -7.86
CA VAL A 70 7.76 -14.04 -6.91
C VAL A 70 6.63 -14.13 -5.88
N LEU A 71 6.24 -13.00 -5.29
CA LEU A 71 5.14 -12.97 -4.33
C LEU A 71 3.79 -13.31 -4.99
N GLY A 72 3.56 -12.88 -6.22
CA GLY A 72 2.40 -13.28 -7.02
C GLY A 72 2.33 -14.78 -7.25
N LEU A 73 3.47 -15.43 -7.56
CA LEU A 73 3.55 -16.89 -7.67
C LEU A 73 3.28 -17.58 -6.33
N VAL A 74 3.79 -17.03 -5.21
CA VAL A 74 3.48 -17.55 -3.87
C VAL A 74 1.99 -17.46 -3.58
N VAL A 75 1.32 -16.34 -3.92
CA VAL A 75 -0.13 -16.21 -3.79
C VAL A 75 -0.84 -17.25 -4.65
N ALA A 76 -0.39 -17.46 -5.90
CA ALA A 76 -0.96 -18.49 -6.77
C ALA A 76 -0.84 -19.91 -6.20
N LEU A 77 0.27 -20.22 -5.51
CA LEU A 77 0.44 -21.50 -4.82
C LEU A 77 -0.44 -21.62 -3.56
N LEU A 78 -0.61 -20.53 -2.82
CA LEU A 78 -1.40 -20.51 -1.59
C LEU A 78 -2.92 -20.50 -1.86
N ALA A 79 -3.41 -19.87 -2.93
CA ALA A 79 -4.81 -19.69 -3.20
C ALA A 79 -5.63 -21.00 -3.24
N PRO A 80 -5.20 -22.09 -3.90
CA PRO A 80 -5.93 -23.36 -3.86
C PRO A 80 -5.82 -24.07 -2.50
N LEU A 81 -4.81 -23.77 -1.70
CA LEU A 81 -4.58 -24.36 -0.37
C LEU A 81 -5.29 -23.60 0.75
N ALA A 82 -5.80 -22.41 0.45
CA ALA A 82 -6.44 -21.51 1.42
C ALA A 82 -7.88 -21.93 1.75
N THR A 83 -8.06 -23.20 2.17
CA THR A 83 -9.36 -23.77 2.60
C THR A 83 -9.73 -23.42 4.03
N HIS A 84 -8.74 -22.99 4.84
CA HIS A 84 -8.89 -22.62 6.24
C HIS A 84 -8.58 -21.14 6.46
N LEU A 85 -9.09 -20.57 7.56
CA LEU A 85 -8.89 -19.15 7.90
C LEU A 85 -7.40 -18.77 7.91
N GLY A 86 -6.53 -19.62 8.46
CA GLY A 86 -5.08 -19.37 8.50
C GLY A 86 -4.47 -19.25 7.08
N GLY A 87 -4.87 -20.14 6.16
CA GLY A 87 -4.42 -20.08 4.77
C GLY A 87 -4.91 -18.80 4.04
N LEU A 88 -6.16 -18.40 4.28
CA LEU A 88 -6.71 -17.15 3.74
C LEU A 88 -5.97 -15.92 4.26
N VAL A 89 -5.68 -15.88 5.57
CA VAL A 89 -4.90 -14.80 6.18
C VAL A 89 -3.51 -14.73 5.59
N MET A 90 -2.81 -15.87 5.44
CA MET A 90 -1.48 -15.90 4.83
C MET A 90 -1.49 -15.45 3.38
N ALA A 91 -2.44 -15.92 2.56
CA ALA A 91 -2.56 -15.48 1.18
C ALA A 91 -2.85 -13.97 1.08
N THR A 92 -3.69 -13.43 1.97
CA THR A 92 -3.97 -11.99 2.04
C THR A 92 -2.73 -11.20 2.45
N LEU A 93 -1.98 -11.64 3.47
CA LEU A 93 -0.76 -10.97 3.90
C LEU A 93 0.29 -10.93 2.78
N VAL A 94 0.50 -12.06 2.07
CA VAL A 94 1.42 -12.10 0.94
C VAL A 94 0.95 -11.19 -0.20
N THR A 95 -0.36 -11.10 -0.46
CA THR A 95 -0.92 -10.18 -1.46
C THR A 95 -0.67 -8.72 -1.09
N VAL A 96 -0.86 -8.36 0.18
CA VAL A 96 -0.56 -7.01 0.70
C VAL A 96 0.94 -6.72 0.58
N LEU A 97 1.80 -7.66 0.96
CA LEU A 97 3.26 -7.50 0.81
C LEU A 97 3.66 -7.32 -0.66
N ALA A 98 3.00 -8.01 -1.59
CA ALA A 98 3.28 -7.88 -3.02
C ALA A 98 2.85 -6.52 -3.61
N ALA A 99 1.99 -5.77 -2.94
CA ALA A 99 1.59 -4.42 -3.36
C ALA A 99 2.63 -3.33 -2.95
N LEU A 100 3.57 -3.63 -2.05
CA LEU A 100 4.49 -2.65 -1.47
C LEU A 100 5.76 -2.34 -2.30
N PRO A 101 6.39 -3.30 -3.02
CA PRO A 101 7.68 -3.04 -3.67
C PRO A 101 7.67 -1.85 -4.60
N ILE A 102 6.63 -1.66 -5.41
CA ILE A 102 6.55 -0.58 -6.40
C ILE A 102 6.50 0.82 -5.75
N PRO A 103 5.61 1.13 -4.78
CA PRO A 103 5.62 2.45 -4.14
C PRO A 103 6.89 2.74 -3.33
N VAL A 104 7.58 1.71 -2.80
CA VAL A 104 8.80 1.93 -2.00
C VAL A 104 10.08 2.04 -2.83
N THR A 105 10.04 1.77 -4.13
CA THR A 105 11.19 1.91 -5.06
C THR A 105 10.94 2.92 -6.17
N GLY A 106 9.72 3.41 -6.31
CA GLY A 106 9.35 4.37 -7.36
C GLY A 106 9.86 5.78 -7.12
N ALA A 107 9.55 6.69 -8.04
CA ALA A 107 9.97 8.10 -8.00
C ALA A 107 9.58 8.85 -6.72
N ILE A 108 8.61 8.37 -5.95
CA ILE A 108 8.21 8.98 -4.69
C ILE A 108 9.11 8.59 -3.49
N SER A 109 10.01 7.63 -3.65
CA SER A 109 10.83 7.06 -2.57
C SER A 109 12.17 7.78 -2.35
N VAL A 110 12.46 8.85 -3.07
CA VAL A 110 13.67 9.66 -2.94
C VAL A 110 13.34 11.16 -2.98
N GLY A 111 14.24 11.99 -2.47
CA GLY A 111 14.12 13.45 -2.48
C GLY A 111 13.27 14.01 -1.33
N LEU A 112 12.97 15.30 -1.41
CA LEU A 112 12.28 16.05 -0.36
C LEU A 112 10.98 15.38 0.09
N ASN A 113 10.85 15.14 1.41
CA ASN A 113 9.69 14.50 2.03
C ASN A 113 9.35 13.11 1.46
N HIS A 114 10.34 12.36 0.98
CA HIS A 114 10.11 11.03 0.43
C HIS A 114 9.55 10.05 1.48
N ASP A 115 9.89 10.22 2.75
CA ASP A 115 9.34 9.45 3.87
C ASP A 115 7.81 9.49 3.90
N PHE A 116 7.23 10.71 3.90
CA PHE A 116 5.77 10.89 3.85
C PHE A 116 5.16 10.38 2.54
N ALA A 117 5.83 10.63 1.41
CA ALA A 117 5.33 10.20 0.11
C ALA A 117 5.35 8.68 -0.03
N THR A 118 6.41 8.00 0.43
CA THR A 118 6.57 6.54 0.39
C THR A 118 5.56 5.86 1.30
N ASP A 119 5.45 6.29 2.55
CA ASP A 119 4.48 5.72 3.50
C ASP A 119 3.04 5.88 2.99
N SER A 120 2.70 7.09 2.51
CA SER A 120 1.37 7.34 1.96
C SER A 120 1.10 6.58 0.66
N GLY A 121 2.11 6.41 -0.19
CA GLY A 121 2.04 5.60 -1.40
C GLY A 121 1.84 4.12 -1.09
N ALA A 122 2.55 3.59 -0.10
CA ALA A 122 2.39 2.21 0.37
C ALA A 122 0.97 1.97 0.92
N LEU A 123 0.47 2.88 1.77
CA LEU A 123 -0.90 2.81 2.28
C LEU A 123 -1.94 2.90 1.16
N ALA A 124 -1.73 3.80 0.19
CA ALA A 124 -2.62 3.91 -0.98
C ALA A 124 -2.63 2.62 -1.80
N ALA A 125 -1.48 1.95 -2.00
CA ALA A 125 -1.39 0.69 -2.72
C ALA A 125 -2.13 -0.44 -1.99
N ILE A 126 -2.02 -0.52 -0.66
CA ILE A 126 -2.77 -1.47 0.16
C ILE A 126 -4.28 -1.19 0.05
N GLY A 127 -4.68 0.06 0.25
CA GLY A 127 -6.08 0.50 0.14
C GLY A 127 -6.68 0.17 -1.22
N MET A 128 -5.94 0.49 -2.31
CA MET A 128 -6.31 0.20 -3.68
C MET A 128 -6.50 -1.30 -3.92
N THR A 129 -5.56 -2.13 -3.46
CA THR A 129 -5.61 -3.57 -3.64
C THR A 129 -6.86 -4.16 -2.99
N ILE A 130 -7.15 -3.77 -1.74
CA ILE A 130 -8.33 -4.22 -1.01
C ILE A 130 -9.62 -3.75 -1.70
N ALA A 131 -9.71 -2.46 -2.00
CA ALA A 131 -10.92 -1.88 -2.55
C ALA A 131 -11.20 -2.35 -3.99
N ALA A 132 -10.17 -2.47 -4.83
CA ALA A 132 -10.30 -3.03 -6.19
C ALA A 132 -10.76 -4.49 -6.16
N ALA A 133 -10.21 -5.33 -5.26
CA ALA A 133 -10.65 -6.70 -5.07
C ALA A 133 -12.13 -6.77 -4.68
N CYS A 134 -12.59 -5.89 -3.79
CA CYS A 134 -14.00 -5.81 -3.39
C CYS A 134 -14.93 -5.47 -4.57
N VAL A 135 -14.55 -4.49 -5.40
CA VAL A 135 -15.31 -4.11 -6.60
C VAL A 135 -15.35 -5.26 -7.60
N LEU A 136 -14.22 -5.93 -7.81
CA LEU A 136 -14.13 -7.06 -8.74
C LEU A 136 -15.00 -8.23 -8.30
N VAL A 137 -14.98 -8.59 -7.03
CA VAL A 137 -15.83 -9.64 -6.47
C VAL A 137 -17.32 -9.32 -6.68
N GLU A 138 -17.73 -8.07 -6.41
CA GLU A 138 -19.13 -7.67 -6.60
C GLU A 138 -19.56 -7.73 -8.08
N VAL A 139 -18.70 -7.32 -9.00
CA VAL A 139 -19.00 -7.35 -10.43
C VAL A 139 -19.08 -8.78 -10.95
N LEU A 140 -18.22 -9.69 -10.48
CA LEU A 140 -18.14 -11.07 -10.93
C LEU A 140 -19.20 -11.99 -10.31
N ASP A 141 -19.45 -11.84 -9.01
CA ASP A 141 -20.37 -12.72 -8.26
C ASP A 141 -21.81 -12.16 -8.21
N GLY A 142 -21.98 -10.88 -8.55
CA GLY A 142 -23.27 -10.17 -8.43
C GLY A 142 -23.58 -9.71 -6.99
N PRO A 143 -24.70 -9.00 -6.81
CA PRO A 143 -25.09 -8.43 -5.51
C PRO A 143 -25.70 -9.49 -4.59
N ASP A 144 -24.90 -10.31 -3.92
CA ASP A 144 -25.34 -11.17 -2.83
C ASP A 144 -25.41 -10.34 -1.53
N PRO A 145 -26.58 -10.20 -0.86
CA PRO A 145 -26.72 -9.36 0.34
C PRO A 145 -25.77 -9.73 1.48
N ALA A 146 -25.47 -11.02 1.67
CA ALA A 146 -24.61 -11.49 2.75
C ALA A 146 -23.12 -11.12 2.52
N VAL A 147 -22.67 -11.17 1.28
CA VAL A 147 -21.32 -10.79 0.86
C VAL A 147 -21.22 -9.27 0.75
N THR A 148 -22.23 -8.62 0.20
CA THR A 148 -22.27 -7.19 -0.10
C THR A 148 -22.05 -6.31 1.15
N CYS A 149 -22.58 -6.69 2.31
CA CYS A 149 -22.43 -5.89 3.53
C CYS A 149 -20.95 -5.81 4.00
N ARG A 150 -20.23 -6.93 3.99
CA ARG A 150 -18.80 -6.98 4.41
C ARG A 150 -17.89 -6.33 3.39
N VAL A 151 -18.06 -6.65 2.12
CA VAL A 151 -17.28 -6.12 1.00
C VAL A 151 -17.44 -4.61 0.88
N SER A 152 -18.64 -4.05 1.20
CA SER A 152 -18.88 -2.62 1.13
C SER A 152 -18.06 -1.79 2.11
N TRP A 153 -17.89 -2.26 3.33
CA TRP A 153 -17.07 -1.56 4.31
C TRP A 153 -15.59 -1.57 3.91
N GLN A 154 -15.08 -2.72 3.51
CA GLN A 154 -13.68 -2.87 3.08
C GLN A 154 -13.39 -2.00 1.84
N GLU A 155 -14.30 -1.97 0.86
CA GLU A 155 -14.18 -1.08 -0.29
C GLU A 155 -14.11 0.38 0.11
N ARG A 156 -15.03 0.85 0.98
CA ARG A 156 -15.07 2.25 1.45
C ARG A 156 -13.78 2.66 2.13
N VAL A 157 -13.33 1.85 3.07
CA VAL A 157 -12.08 2.10 3.80
C VAL A 157 -10.89 2.11 2.86
N GLY A 158 -10.76 1.11 1.99
CA GLY A 158 -9.68 1.03 1.02
C GLY A 158 -9.69 2.19 0.02
N ALA A 159 -10.87 2.60 -0.49
CA ALA A 159 -11.00 3.74 -1.39
C ALA A 159 -10.64 5.08 -0.71
N ILE A 160 -11.03 5.26 0.56
CA ILE A 160 -10.65 6.45 1.36
C ILE A 160 -9.14 6.48 1.58
N ILE A 161 -8.51 5.35 1.93
CA ILE A 161 -7.06 5.26 2.13
C ILE A 161 -6.33 5.55 0.80
N THR A 162 -6.82 5.02 -0.32
CA THR A 162 -6.28 5.29 -1.66
C THR A 162 -6.36 6.78 -2.00
N LEU A 163 -7.49 7.42 -1.75
CA LEU A 163 -7.68 8.84 -1.98
C LEU A 163 -6.75 9.68 -1.08
N ALA A 164 -6.74 9.42 0.22
CA ALA A 164 -5.93 10.17 1.18
C ALA A 164 -4.43 10.05 0.86
N GLY A 165 -3.92 8.84 0.66
CA GLY A 165 -2.53 8.62 0.27
C GLY A 165 -2.21 9.23 -1.10
N GLY A 166 -3.13 9.14 -2.06
CA GLY A 166 -3.00 9.78 -3.37
C GLY A 166 -2.88 11.30 -3.28
N ILE A 167 -3.63 11.95 -2.39
CA ILE A 167 -3.53 13.41 -2.14
C ILE A 167 -2.17 13.75 -1.53
N VAL A 168 -1.72 13.02 -0.51
CA VAL A 168 -0.41 13.28 0.14
C VAL A 168 0.73 13.11 -0.86
N VAL A 169 0.75 12.01 -1.64
CA VAL A 169 1.76 11.78 -2.68
C VAL A 169 1.74 12.92 -3.70
N THR A 170 0.55 13.38 -4.13
CA THR A 170 0.42 14.49 -5.08
C THR A 170 0.99 15.78 -4.50
N TRP A 171 0.63 16.10 -3.27
CA TRP A 171 1.13 17.30 -2.58
C TRP A 171 2.65 17.30 -2.44
N GLN A 172 3.21 16.17 -1.97
CA GLN A 172 4.67 16.05 -1.79
C GLN A 172 5.42 16.06 -3.14
N GLY A 173 4.86 15.46 -4.17
CA GLY A 173 5.48 15.45 -5.50
C GLY A 173 5.47 16.81 -6.20
N GLN A 174 4.50 17.66 -5.92
CA GLN A 174 4.42 19.04 -6.45
C GLN A 174 5.38 20.02 -5.77
N ALA A 175 5.81 19.74 -4.54
CA ALA A 175 6.77 20.56 -3.81
C ALA A 175 6.46 22.07 -3.85
N GLY A 176 5.18 22.46 -3.71
CA GLY A 176 4.71 23.83 -3.73
C GLY A 176 4.29 24.38 -5.10
N HIS A 177 4.55 23.66 -6.20
CA HIS A 177 4.05 24.06 -7.52
C HIS A 177 2.53 23.84 -7.64
N SER A 178 1.89 24.57 -8.57
CA SER A 178 0.47 24.36 -8.87
C SER A 178 0.24 22.96 -9.45
N TRP A 179 -0.84 22.30 -9.04
CA TRP A 179 -1.18 20.95 -9.50
C TRP A 179 -1.53 20.87 -10.99
N LEU A 180 -1.71 21.99 -11.65
CA LEU A 180 -2.03 22.07 -13.08
C LEU A 180 -0.86 22.65 -13.90
N SER A 181 0.32 22.89 -13.30
CA SER A 181 1.45 23.51 -13.97
C SER A 181 2.22 22.56 -14.91
N ASP A 182 2.05 21.26 -14.75
CA ASP A 182 2.81 20.24 -15.47
C ASP A 182 2.00 18.96 -15.72
N ARG A 183 2.51 18.08 -16.59
CA ARG A 183 1.82 16.83 -16.97
C ARG A 183 1.64 15.88 -15.80
N TRP A 184 2.64 15.80 -14.89
CA TRP A 184 2.56 14.95 -13.73
C TRP A 184 1.43 15.41 -12.80
N GLY A 185 1.37 16.70 -12.50
CA GLY A 185 0.33 17.30 -11.67
C GLY A 185 -1.07 17.09 -12.26
N VAL A 186 -1.25 17.32 -13.57
CA VAL A 186 -2.52 17.07 -14.25
C VAL A 186 -2.95 15.61 -14.12
N ALA A 187 -2.04 14.65 -14.35
CA ALA A 187 -2.35 13.23 -14.15
C ALA A 187 -2.76 12.94 -12.71
N ARG A 188 -2.07 13.52 -11.72
CA ARG A 188 -2.40 13.35 -10.29
C ARG A 188 -3.75 13.98 -9.93
N VAL A 189 -4.13 15.11 -10.52
CA VAL A 189 -5.47 15.70 -10.36
C VAL A 189 -6.56 14.76 -10.87
N VAL A 190 -6.36 14.17 -12.06
CA VAL A 190 -7.29 13.16 -12.59
C VAL A 190 -7.41 11.97 -11.65
N LEU A 191 -6.30 11.50 -11.07
CA LEU A 191 -6.30 10.43 -10.08
C LEU A 191 -7.13 10.80 -8.84
N VAL A 192 -6.92 11.99 -8.29
CA VAL A 192 -7.64 12.47 -7.10
C VAL A 192 -9.15 12.59 -7.40
N ILE A 193 -9.51 13.13 -8.56
CA ILE A 193 -10.93 13.24 -8.98
C ILE A 193 -11.54 11.83 -9.13
N ALA A 194 -10.89 10.91 -9.85
CA ALA A 194 -11.40 9.57 -10.06
C ALA A 194 -11.54 8.80 -8.73
N SER A 195 -10.55 8.92 -7.84
CA SER A 195 -10.62 8.33 -6.49
C SER A 195 -11.75 8.94 -5.65
N THR A 196 -11.98 10.25 -5.75
CA THR A 196 -13.09 10.92 -5.06
C THR A 196 -14.44 10.42 -5.59
N VAL A 197 -14.60 10.33 -6.90
CA VAL A 197 -15.82 9.78 -7.52
C VAL A 197 -16.01 8.33 -7.07
N TRP A 198 -14.96 7.52 -7.04
CA TRP A 198 -15.04 6.16 -6.54
C TRP A 198 -15.50 6.11 -5.07
N VAL A 199 -14.91 6.92 -4.18
CA VAL A 199 -15.36 7.02 -2.78
C VAL A 199 -16.85 7.35 -2.73
N VAL A 200 -17.33 8.36 -3.44
CA VAL A 200 -18.75 8.74 -3.48
C VAL A 200 -19.62 7.57 -3.96
N LEU A 201 -19.24 6.92 -5.07
CA LEU A 201 -19.98 5.77 -5.61
C LEU A 201 -20.02 4.58 -4.62
N SER A 202 -19.02 4.41 -3.77
CA SER A 202 -18.97 3.34 -2.77
C SER A 202 -20.01 3.51 -1.66
N TRP A 203 -20.49 4.73 -1.42
CA TRP A 203 -21.54 5.04 -0.43
C TRP A 203 -22.95 4.97 -1.00
N LEU A 204 -23.10 4.96 -2.33
CA LEU A 204 -24.42 4.87 -2.96
C LEU A 204 -24.97 3.44 -2.88
N PRO A 205 -26.31 3.26 -2.90
CA PRO A 205 -26.94 1.94 -2.93
C PRO A 205 -26.38 1.09 -4.05
N ARG A 206 -26.18 -0.20 -3.81
CA ARG A 206 -25.54 -1.11 -4.76
C ARG A 206 -26.48 -1.49 -5.89
N SER A 207 -25.98 -1.47 -7.10
CA SER A 207 -26.64 -1.96 -8.31
C SER A 207 -25.59 -2.43 -9.31
N ARG A 208 -25.96 -3.31 -10.25
CA ARG A 208 -25.05 -3.83 -11.28
C ARG A 208 -24.38 -2.70 -12.08
N VAL A 209 -25.15 -1.69 -12.47
CA VAL A 209 -24.61 -0.53 -13.20
C VAL A 209 -23.57 0.22 -12.38
N ARG A 210 -23.83 0.47 -11.09
CA ARG A 210 -22.88 1.16 -10.21
C ARG A 210 -21.64 0.30 -9.92
N GLY A 211 -21.77 -1.03 -9.91
CA GLY A 211 -20.61 -1.94 -9.85
C GLY A 211 -19.66 -1.71 -11.03
N TRP A 212 -20.19 -1.66 -12.26
CA TRP A 212 -19.39 -1.36 -13.45
C TRP A 212 -18.81 0.06 -13.45
N LEU A 213 -19.55 1.06 -12.96
CA LEU A 213 -19.02 2.42 -12.82
C LEU A 213 -17.86 2.48 -11.84
N ARG A 214 -17.94 1.79 -10.69
CA ARG A 214 -16.83 1.70 -9.72
C ARG A 214 -15.63 0.97 -10.32
N LEU A 215 -15.84 -0.11 -11.05
CA LEU A 215 -14.77 -0.80 -11.78
C LEU A 215 -14.11 0.12 -12.80
N GLY A 216 -14.89 0.94 -13.51
CA GLY A 216 -14.38 1.99 -14.39
C GLY A 216 -13.48 3.00 -13.65
N MET A 217 -13.89 3.45 -12.45
CA MET A 217 -13.06 4.37 -11.65
C MET A 217 -11.76 3.69 -11.18
N VAL A 218 -11.83 2.44 -10.71
CA VAL A 218 -10.64 1.64 -10.38
C VAL A 218 -9.68 1.56 -11.57
N THR A 219 -10.20 1.25 -12.75
CA THR A 219 -9.38 1.17 -13.98
C THR A 219 -8.74 2.51 -14.32
N ILE A 220 -9.49 3.63 -14.23
CA ILE A 220 -8.94 4.97 -14.45
C ILE A 220 -7.83 5.27 -13.45
N VAL A 221 -8.04 5.01 -12.16
CA VAL A 221 -7.03 5.26 -11.11
C VAL A 221 -5.77 4.44 -11.38
N LEU A 222 -5.88 3.15 -11.72
CA LEU A 222 -4.73 2.30 -12.04
C LEU A 222 -4.00 2.77 -13.31
N THR A 223 -4.72 3.13 -14.35
CA THR A 223 -4.14 3.64 -15.61
C THR A 223 -3.38 4.95 -15.37
N VAL A 224 -3.98 5.87 -14.61
CA VAL A 224 -3.35 7.16 -14.30
C VAL A 224 -2.16 6.99 -13.34
N LEU A 225 -2.21 6.05 -12.40
CA LEU A 225 -1.04 5.69 -11.58
C LEU A 225 0.11 5.21 -12.46
N GLY A 226 -0.14 4.27 -13.38
CA GLY A 226 0.86 3.79 -14.33
C GLY A 226 1.39 4.91 -15.23
N ALA A 227 0.54 5.75 -15.80
CA ALA A 227 0.96 6.88 -16.61
C ALA A 227 1.78 7.92 -15.82
N SER A 228 1.38 8.22 -14.58
CA SER A 228 2.09 9.19 -13.74
C SER A 228 3.44 8.67 -13.24
N SER A 229 3.64 7.36 -13.14
CA SER A 229 4.95 6.77 -12.76
C SER A 229 6.03 7.00 -13.82
N GLN A 230 5.63 7.21 -15.07
CA GLN A 230 6.53 7.52 -16.20
C GLN A 230 6.83 9.03 -16.32
N LEU A 231 6.26 9.87 -15.46
CA LEU A 231 6.46 11.31 -15.47
C LEU A 231 7.32 11.72 -14.28
N VAL A 232 8.19 12.71 -14.51
CA VAL A 232 9.05 13.26 -13.45
C VAL A 232 8.24 14.20 -12.57
N PRO A 233 8.13 13.95 -11.25
CA PRO A 233 7.49 14.87 -10.33
C PRO A 233 8.26 16.20 -10.24
N PRO A 234 7.60 17.36 -10.14
CA PRO A 234 8.25 18.68 -10.04
C PRO A 234 9.29 18.79 -8.92
N ARG A 235 9.13 18.05 -7.81
CA ARG A 235 10.11 18.04 -6.71
C ARG A 235 11.54 17.66 -7.13
N TYR A 236 11.71 16.90 -8.22
CA TYR A 236 13.03 16.57 -8.76
C TYR A 236 13.68 17.71 -9.55
N LEU A 237 12.89 18.72 -9.92
CA LEU A 237 13.38 19.91 -10.61
C LEU A 237 13.93 20.96 -9.63
N ILE A 238 13.75 20.75 -8.31
CA ILE A 238 14.28 21.61 -7.26
C ILE A 238 15.65 21.06 -6.85
N GLY A 239 16.66 21.96 -6.78
CA GLY A 239 17.99 21.60 -6.27
C GLY A 239 17.87 21.09 -4.83
N GLN A 240 18.43 19.92 -4.56
CA GLN A 240 18.37 19.28 -3.24
C GLN A 240 19.77 19.02 -2.70
N THR A 241 19.94 19.18 -1.39
CA THR A 241 21.16 18.76 -0.72
C THR A 241 21.23 17.21 -0.69
N PRO A 242 22.45 16.64 -0.55
CA PRO A 242 22.56 15.19 -0.33
C PRO A 242 21.73 14.70 0.86
N ALA A 243 21.64 15.48 1.95
CA ALA A 243 20.82 15.15 3.10
C ALA A 243 19.34 15.02 2.73
N VAL A 244 18.77 16.02 2.07
CA VAL A 244 17.37 16.00 1.60
C VAL A 244 17.12 14.85 0.64
N ASN A 245 18.06 14.55 -0.27
CA ASN A 245 17.89 13.45 -1.22
C ASN A 245 17.81 12.08 -0.55
N TYR A 246 18.63 11.84 0.50
CA TYR A 246 18.70 10.54 1.18
C TYR A 246 17.80 10.41 2.41
N LEU A 247 17.58 11.49 3.15
CA LEU A 247 16.78 11.48 4.39
C LEU A 247 15.35 11.98 4.18
N GLY A 248 15.11 12.75 3.11
CA GLY A 248 13.84 13.44 2.87
C GLY A 248 13.74 14.81 3.54
N TYR A 249 14.75 15.22 4.32
CA TYR A 249 14.76 16.47 5.08
C TYR A 249 16.19 16.98 5.30
N GLU A 250 16.33 18.26 5.66
CA GLU A 250 17.62 18.83 6.05
C GLU A 250 18.10 18.27 7.39
N LEU A 251 19.41 18.24 7.59
CA LEU A 251 20.01 17.78 8.83
C LEU A 251 19.50 18.62 9.99
N PRO A 252 18.95 17.99 11.04
CA PRO A 252 18.54 18.73 12.24
C PRO A 252 19.76 19.31 12.97
N PRO A 253 19.56 20.29 13.89
CA PRO A 253 20.65 20.87 14.67
C PRO A 253 21.34 19.82 15.56
N ALA A 254 22.47 20.17 16.17
CA ALA A 254 23.24 19.25 17.04
C ALA A 254 22.34 18.57 18.10
N PRO A 255 22.51 17.25 18.36
CA PRO A 255 21.64 16.49 19.25
C PRO A 255 21.82 16.94 20.71
N THR A 256 20.86 17.70 21.21
CA THR A 256 20.69 17.97 22.63
C THR A 256 19.50 17.21 23.16
N THR A 257 19.42 16.97 24.48
CA THR A 257 18.26 16.30 25.09
C THR A 257 16.94 16.97 24.70
N GLY A 258 16.94 18.31 24.66
CA GLY A 258 15.75 19.07 24.25
C GLY A 258 15.34 18.80 22.81
N VAL A 259 16.29 18.78 21.89
CA VAL A 259 16.01 18.49 20.47
C VAL A 259 15.56 17.03 20.26
N LEU A 260 16.21 16.08 20.95
CA LEU A 260 15.87 14.65 20.82
C LEU A 260 14.46 14.32 21.32
N LEU A 261 13.99 14.99 22.36
CA LEU A 261 12.68 14.75 22.97
C LEU A 261 11.58 15.69 22.46
N ALA A 262 11.94 16.76 21.73
CA ALA A 262 10.96 17.67 21.14
C ALA A 262 10.17 16.97 20.01
N PRO A 263 8.94 17.42 19.73
CA PRO A 263 8.21 17.00 18.55
C PRO A 263 9.04 17.21 17.28
N GLY A 264 9.20 16.16 16.50
CA GLY A 264 9.93 16.12 15.24
C GLY A 264 9.03 15.69 14.09
N ARG A 265 9.59 15.03 13.08
CA ARG A 265 8.85 14.50 11.93
C ARG A 265 8.16 13.18 12.30
N PRO A 266 6.82 13.09 12.21
CA PRO A 266 6.13 11.84 12.49
C PRO A 266 6.38 10.82 11.35
N ASN A 267 6.61 9.56 11.72
CA ASN A 267 6.62 8.47 10.75
C ASN A 267 5.20 7.93 10.55
N ILE A 268 4.63 8.15 9.37
CA ILE A 268 3.24 7.77 9.04
C ILE A 268 3.04 6.25 9.09
N GLY A 269 4.04 5.47 8.67
CA GLY A 269 3.99 4.02 8.68
C GLY A 269 3.82 3.46 10.10
N PHE A 270 4.67 3.90 11.06
CA PHE A 270 4.56 3.48 12.46
C PHE A 270 3.30 4.01 13.13
N TRP A 271 2.86 5.23 12.82
CA TRP A 271 1.59 5.75 13.31
C TRP A 271 0.42 4.88 12.86
N THR A 272 0.36 4.57 11.56
CA THR A 272 -0.70 3.72 11.00
C THR A 272 -0.67 2.34 11.62
N LEU A 273 0.51 1.71 11.74
CA LEU A 273 0.66 0.40 12.37
C LEU A 273 0.19 0.42 13.82
N SER A 274 0.54 1.45 14.58
CA SER A 274 0.13 1.61 15.97
C SER A 274 -1.37 1.77 16.13
N ILE A 275 -1.99 2.63 15.31
CA ILE A 275 -3.44 2.83 15.33
C ILE A 275 -4.18 1.54 14.98
N LEU A 276 -3.73 0.82 13.94
CA LEU A 276 -4.31 -0.46 13.55
C LEU A 276 -4.09 -1.54 14.62
N GLY A 277 -2.92 -1.57 15.25
CA GLY A 277 -2.61 -2.49 16.36
C GLY A 277 -3.50 -2.26 17.58
N ILE A 278 -3.73 -0.99 17.95
CA ILE A 278 -4.65 -0.63 19.05
C ILE A 278 -6.10 -0.98 18.67
N ALA A 279 -6.57 -0.52 17.51
CA ALA A 279 -7.95 -0.72 17.07
C ALA A 279 -8.28 -2.20 16.88
N GLY A 280 -7.42 -2.98 16.23
CA GLY A 280 -7.59 -4.40 16.02
C GLY A 280 -7.63 -5.20 17.33
N TYR A 281 -6.76 -4.85 18.28
CA TYR A 281 -6.76 -5.48 19.60
C TYR A 281 -8.04 -5.14 20.40
N LEU A 282 -8.44 -3.87 20.43
CA LEU A 282 -9.67 -3.45 21.11
C LEU A 282 -10.91 -4.10 20.49
N PHE A 283 -10.93 -4.23 19.17
CA PHE A 283 -11.99 -4.96 18.48
C PHE A 283 -12.02 -6.44 18.88
N ALA A 284 -10.88 -7.13 18.93
CA ALA A 284 -10.81 -8.51 19.39
C ALA A 284 -11.26 -8.65 20.85
N VAL A 285 -10.84 -7.74 21.74
CA VAL A 285 -11.28 -7.70 23.13
C VAL A 285 -12.79 -7.47 23.23
N SER A 286 -13.37 -6.63 22.38
CA SER A 286 -14.83 -6.40 22.38
C SER A 286 -15.59 -7.68 22.05
N ILE A 287 -15.13 -8.47 21.07
CA ILE A 287 -15.73 -9.76 20.71
C ILE A 287 -15.66 -10.74 21.89
N ILE A 288 -14.50 -10.84 22.57
CA ILE A 288 -14.31 -11.72 23.73
C ILE A 288 -15.29 -11.33 24.86
N LYS A 289 -15.38 -10.03 25.15
CA LYS A 289 -16.30 -9.52 26.18
C LYS A 289 -17.78 -9.76 25.81
N HIS A 290 -18.16 -9.62 24.55
CA HIS A 290 -19.51 -9.94 24.09
C HIS A 290 -19.87 -11.42 24.21
N ARG A 291 -18.89 -12.31 24.23
CA ARG A 291 -19.07 -13.75 24.50
C ARG A 291 -19.17 -14.06 25.99
N GLY A 292 -19.17 -13.05 26.88
CA GLY A 292 -19.24 -13.21 28.33
C GLY A 292 -17.90 -13.56 28.99
N GLU A 293 -16.81 -13.60 28.25
CA GLU A 293 -15.47 -13.87 28.77
C GLU A 293 -14.86 -12.63 29.42
N LYS A 294 -14.12 -12.84 30.53
CA LYS A 294 -13.41 -11.75 31.22
C LYS A 294 -12.05 -11.49 30.58
N TRP A 295 -11.76 -10.24 30.30
CA TRP A 295 -10.46 -9.81 29.82
C TRP A 295 -9.85 -8.73 30.73
N SER A 296 -8.60 -8.91 31.14
CA SER A 296 -7.93 -8.04 32.11
C SER A 296 -7.70 -6.63 31.56
N GLY A 297 -8.09 -5.62 32.35
CA GLY A 297 -7.79 -4.20 32.04
C GLY A 297 -6.28 -3.90 31.98
N ALA A 298 -5.48 -4.58 32.81
CA ALA A 298 -4.03 -4.44 32.78
C ALA A 298 -3.42 -4.84 31.42
N ARG A 299 -3.90 -5.94 30.82
CA ARG A 299 -3.47 -6.36 29.47
C ARG A 299 -3.83 -5.31 28.42
N ILE A 300 -5.02 -4.71 28.51
CA ILE A 300 -5.43 -3.63 27.61
C ILE A 300 -4.51 -2.43 27.79
N GLY A 301 -4.27 -2.02 29.03
CA GLY A 301 -3.39 -0.88 29.35
C GLY A 301 -1.97 -1.10 28.87
N SER A 302 -1.38 -2.28 29.11
CA SER A 302 -0.03 -2.60 28.62
C SER A 302 0.08 -2.57 27.10
N TRP A 303 -0.92 -3.12 26.38
CA TRP A 303 -0.94 -3.11 24.92
C TRP A 303 -1.02 -1.69 24.36
N ILE A 304 -1.96 -0.88 24.87
CA ILE A 304 -2.09 0.52 24.46
C ILE A 304 -0.82 1.30 24.82
N GLY A 305 -0.29 1.10 26.03
CA GLY A 305 0.93 1.77 26.49
C GLY A 305 2.12 1.49 25.58
N ALA A 306 2.31 0.23 25.14
CA ALA A 306 3.37 -0.13 24.20
C ALA A 306 3.24 0.65 22.88
N TRP A 307 2.04 0.68 22.28
CA TRP A 307 1.82 1.41 21.04
C TRP A 307 1.93 2.93 21.19
N VAL A 308 1.55 3.49 22.34
CA VAL A 308 1.75 4.92 22.65
C VAL A 308 3.24 5.25 22.70
N VAL A 309 4.08 4.37 23.25
CA VAL A 309 5.54 4.53 23.23
C VAL A 309 6.07 4.51 21.79
N VAL A 310 5.58 3.59 20.96
CA VAL A 310 5.96 3.55 19.52
C VAL A 310 5.58 4.86 18.82
N ILE A 311 4.35 5.36 19.01
CA ILE A 311 3.89 6.62 18.42
C ILE A 311 4.79 7.78 18.89
N TYR A 312 5.08 7.85 20.18
CA TYR A 312 5.93 8.88 20.74
C TYR A 312 7.33 8.86 20.12
N LEU A 313 7.99 7.71 20.12
CA LEU A 313 9.34 7.57 19.56
C LEU A 313 9.38 7.86 18.06
N ALA A 314 8.34 7.48 17.32
CA ALA A 314 8.20 7.76 15.89
C ALA A 314 7.78 9.22 15.60
N SER A 315 7.70 10.10 16.61
CA SER A 315 7.23 11.48 16.48
C SER A 315 8.20 12.52 17.02
N VAL A 316 9.25 12.10 17.69
CA VAL A 316 10.22 13.02 18.32
C VAL A 316 11.53 13.10 17.52
N GLY A 317 12.34 14.10 17.79
CA GLY A 317 13.62 14.30 17.11
C GLY A 317 14.55 13.08 17.17
N LEU A 318 14.47 12.26 18.22
CA LEU A 318 15.20 10.99 18.31
C LEU A 318 14.99 10.09 17.08
N TRP A 319 13.78 10.08 16.49
CA TRP A 319 13.49 9.35 15.25
C TRP A 319 14.32 9.86 14.07
N GLU A 320 14.40 11.18 13.90
CA GLU A 320 15.18 11.81 12.82
C GLU A 320 16.67 11.46 12.94
N TYR A 321 17.23 11.53 14.16
CA TYR A 321 18.62 11.15 14.40
C TYR A 321 18.88 9.66 14.26
N SER A 322 17.89 8.81 14.48
CA SER A 322 18.03 7.35 14.30
C SER A 322 18.36 6.95 12.87
N SER A 323 17.96 7.75 11.89
CA SER A 323 18.27 7.54 10.47
C SER A 323 19.72 7.88 10.10
N MET A 324 20.40 8.67 10.95
CA MET A 324 21.72 9.22 10.65
C MET A 324 22.84 8.61 11.50
N GLN A 325 22.53 8.16 12.71
CA GLN A 325 23.53 7.72 13.67
C GLN A 325 23.13 6.41 14.34
N PHE A 326 24.01 5.42 14.22
CA PHE A 326 23.76 4.05 14.68
C PHE A 326 23.41 3.96 16.19
N SER A 327 24.02 4.78 17.05
CA SER A 327 23.71 4.77 18.48
C SER A 327 22.26 5.15 18.78
N TRP A 328 21.74 6.17 18.10
CA TRP A 328 20.33 6.55 18.22
C TRP A 328 19.39 5.54 17.57
N HIS A 329 19.81 4.95 16.45
CA HIS A 329 19.09 3.86 15.82
C HIS A 329 18.92 2.69 16.79
N MET A 330 20.01 2.27 17.45
CA MET A 330 19.97 1.18 18.42
C MET A 330 19.08 1.50 19.63
N LEU A 331 19.06 2.75 20.10
CA LEU A 331 18.18 3.15 21.20
C LEU A 331 16.70 3.00 20.82
N VAL A 332 16.30 3.50 19.65
CA VAL A 332 14.93 3.36 19.15
C VAL A 332 14.59 1.88 18.91
N HIS A 333 15.47 1.15 18.23
CA HIS A 333 15.30 -0.27 17.90
C HIS A 333 15.14 -1.15 19.16
N MET A 334 15.97 -0.95 20.16
CA MET A 334 15.89 -1.70 21.43
C MET A 334 14.59 -1.39 22.17
N THR A 335 14.14 -0.14 22.17
CA THR A 335 12.87 0.25 22.82
C THR A 335 11.67 -0.36 22.10
N PHE A 336 11.70 -0.49 20.77
CA PHE A 336 10.62 -1.16 20.02
C PHE A 336 10.56 -2.67 20.25
N ASN A 337 11.66 -3.29 20.70
CA ASN A 337 11.73 -4.73 20.98
C ASN A 337 11.34 -5.10 22.43
N MET A 338 11.15 -4.14 23.31
CA MET A 338 10.67 -4.33 24.69
C MET A 338 9.15 -4.37 24.76
#